data_46a4a74e703fb60084db185b53682acc
#
_entry.id   46a4a74e703fb60084db185b53682acc
#
_cell.length_a   1.000
_cell.length_b   1.000
_cell.length_c   1.000
_cell.angle_alpha   90.00
_cell.angle_beta   90.00
_cell.angle_gamma   90.00
#
_symmetry.space_group_name_H-M   'P 1'
#
loop_
_entity.id
_entity.type
_entity.pdbx_description
1 polymer ?
#
loop_
_entity_poly.entity_id
_entity_poly.type
_entity_poly.pdbx_seq_one_letter_code
_entity_poly.pdbx_strand_id
1 'polypeptide(L)'
;MKISHYFEWEDTITGGFAESVNNQRTIMDQRGIEYTTKPDLSADILHLNNLGPRSIYYAKRAHRADVPVVAHTHNTAADFRDSFVFSNLLARPLRPYLAYGYAQADHLICPSDHTARVLDSYCDVPRTVVSNGFDSAKLDGHDDPDLRATYLDRHDLDPPVVFMVGHVIERKGLAAFVETARRMPETDFAWFGYLNPGGGTVDRLLRSRTTTKLVRESPPNCTFTGYVDEVAGAFAAGDVFFFPTKNENEGMALLEAMATGAPPVVRDIETFAWLDEGETALKARDVDGFVDALRSLLDDAERRASLGRAAAAESAAYELGAVAADLLAVYDGLLDRPVVPER
;
A
#
# COMPACT_ATOMS: atom_id res chain seq x y z
N MET A 1 -0.53 26.90 -10.28
CA MET A 1 -1.10 26.25 -9.07
C MET A 1 0.05 25.86 -8.15
N LYS A 2 -0.07 26.20 -6.87
CA LYS A 2 0.88 25.85 -5.82
C LYS A 2 0.19 25.04 -4.74
N ILE A 3 0.74 23.90 -4.35
CA ILE A 3 0.15 22.98 -3.37
C ILE A 3 0.96 23.00 -2.07
N SER A 4 0.32 23.21 -0.94
CA SER A 4 0.89 22.92 0.37
C SER A 4 0.69 21.45 0.68
N HIS A 5 1.64 20.61 0.28
CA HIS A 5 1.57 19.14 0.34
C HIS A 5 2.15 18.64 1.66
N TYR A 6 1.37 18.72 2.73
CA TYR A 6 1.82 18.49 4.09
C TYR A 6 1.66 17.04 4.54
N PHE A 7 2.75 16.47 5.02
CA PHE A 7 2.80 15.13 5.60
C PHE A 7 3.30 15.21 7.05
N GLU A 8 2.38 15.19 8.00
CA GLU A 8 2.73 15.22 9.43
C GLU A 8 3.39 13.91 9.84
N TRP A 9 4.52 13.99 10.56
CA TRP A 9 5.39 12.88 10.96
C TRP A 9 6.07 12.13 9.80
N GLU A 10 6.34 12.81 8.71
CA GLU A 10 7.00 12.26 7.51
C GLU A 10 8.24 11.44 7.86
N ASP A 11 9.13 11.94 8.72
CA ASP A 11 10.38 11.27 9.11
C ASP A 11 10.18 9.96 9.88
N THR A 12 8.97 9.65 10.33
CA THR A 12 8.67 8.46 11.15
C THR A 12 7.79 7.44 10.45
N ILE A 13 7.11 7.83 9.39
CA ILE A 13 6.21 6.97 8.63
C ILE A 13 6.95 6.38 7.45
N THR A 14 6.85 5.05 7.27
CA THR A 14 7.55 4.29 6.24
C THR A 14 6.60 3.33 5.51
N GLY A 15 7.12 2.69 4.45
CA GLY A 15 6.36 1.71 3.65
C GLY A 15 5.34 2.35 2.73
N GLY A 16 4.29 1.63 2.37
CA GLY A 16 3.32 2.05 1.36
C GLY A 16 2.70 3.44 1.60
N PHE A 17 2.57 3.87 2.85
CA PHE A 17 2.07 5.21 3.15
C PHE A 17 3.06 6.30 2.65
N ALA A 18 4.33 6.21 3.07
CA ALA A 18 5.35 7.15 2.60
C ALA A 18 5.52 7.08 1.07
N GLU A 19 5.44 5.88 0.52
CA GLU A 19 5.53 5.65 -0.92
C GLU A 19 4.39 6.32 -1.68
N SER A 20 3.16 6.24 -1.21
CA SER A 20 2.02 6.95 -1.80
C SER A 20 2.24 8.47 -1.81
N VAL A 21 2.79 9.05 -0.73
CA VAL A 21 3.11 10.48 -0.67
C VAL A 21 4.21 10.85 -1.67
N ASN A 22 5.23 9.99 -1.84
CA ASN A 22 6.28 10.17 -2.84
C ASN A 22 5.70 10.11 -4.27
N ASN A 23 4.81 9.17 -4.54
CA ASN A 23 4.14 9.05 -5.84
C ASN A 23 3.36 10.32 -6.20
N GLN A 24 2.63 10.90 -5.25
CA GLN A 24 1.94 12.18 -5.45
C GLN A 24 2.93 13.31 -5.79
N ARG A 25 4.07 13.38 -5.12
CA ARG A 25 5.12 14.36 -5.40
C ARG A 25 5.77 14.13 -6.76
N THR A 26 6.03 12.87 -7.13
CA THR A 26 6.51 12.49 -8.46
C THR A 26 5.55 12.97 -9.55
N ILE A 27 4.24 12.77 -9.36
CA ILE A 27 3.21 13.31 -10.27
C ILE A 27 3.30 14.83 -10.36
N MET A 28 3.41 15.53 -9.24
CA MET A 28 3.51 17.02 -9.24
C MET A 28 4.76 17.49 -9.96
N ASP A 29 5.93 16.84 -9.73
CA ASP A 29 7.19 17.15 -10.40
C ASP A 29 7.10 16.93 -11.91
N GLN A 30 6.55 15.78 -12.34
CA GLN A 30 6.36 15.46 -13.76
C GLN A 30 5.40 16.42 -14.48
N ARG A 31 4.43 17.00 -13.76
CA ARG A 31 3.43 17.94 -14.30
C ARG A 31 3.80 19.41 -14.09
N GLY A 32 4.98 19.69 -13.51
CA GLY A 32 5.47 21.06 -13.25
C GLY A 32 4.61 21.83 -12.24
N ILE A 33 4.00 21.14 -11.29
CA ILE A 33 3.20 21.75 -10.22
C ILE A 33 4.12 22.14 -9.08
N GLU A 34 4.09 23.42 -8.71
CA GLU A 34 4.84 23.89 -7.54
C GLU A 34 4.21 23.34 -6.24
N TYR A 35 5.04 22.80 -5.36
CA TYR A 35 4.58 22.39 -4.04
C TYR A 35 5.59 22.69 -2.93
N THR A 36 5.09 22.72 -1.69
CA THR A 36 5.91 22.80 -0.48
C THR A 36 5.50 21.68 0.47
N THR A 37 6.49 21.08 1.15
CA THR A 37 6.26 20.03 2.15
C THR A 37 5.92 20.59 3.54
N LYS A 38 5.99 21.90 3.72
CA LYS A 38 5.60 22.61 4.95
C LYS A 38 4.23 23.26 4.79
N PRO A 39 3.46 23.37 5.88
CA PRO A 39 2.18 24.07 5.82
C PRO A 39 2.36 25.52 5.36
N ASP A 40 1.73 25.86 4.24
CA ASP A 40 1.78 27.17 3.61
C ASP A 40 0.36 27.62 3.25
N LEU A 41 -0.16 28.60 3.96
CA LEU A 41 -1.50 29.15 3.73
C LEU A 41 -1.53 30.21 2.62
N SER A 42 -0.42 30.47 1.95
CA SER A 42 -0.37 31.23 0.70
C SER A 42 -0.44 30.34 -0.56
N ALA A 43 -0.47 29.02 -0.40
CA ALA A 43 -0.69 28.08 -1.47
C ALA A 43 -2.17 28.08 -1.89
N ASP A 44 -2.43 27.63 -3.12
CA ASP A 44 -3.78 27.55 -3.68
C ASP A 44 -4.61 26.44 -3.02
N ILE A 45 -3.96 25.35 -2.55
CA ILE A 45 -4.61 24.20 -1.88
C ILE A 45 -3.71 23.73 -0.73
N LEU A 46 -4.31 23.37 0.40
CA LEU A 46 -3.67 22.59 1.47
C LEU A 46 -4.03 21.10 1.30
N HIS A 47 -3.05 20.29 0.92
CA HIS A 47 -3.21 18.83 0.82
C HIS A 47 -2.58 18.13 2.04
N LEU A 48 -3.41 17.47 2.83
CA LEU A 48 -3.03 16.76 4.05
C LEU A 48 -2.87 15.26 3.78
N ASN A 49 -1.69 14.74 3.98
CA ASN A 49 -1.38 13.31 3.80
C ASN A 49 -1.47 12.50 5.11
N ASN A 50 -1.58 13.15 6.24
CA ASN A 50 -1.82 12.50 7.53
C ASN A 50 -2.64 13.42 8.43
N LEU A 51 -3.44 12.83 9.32
CA LEU A 51 -4.31 13.58 10.22
C LEU A 51 -3.76 13.60 11.66
N GLY A 52 -2.58 14.18 11.83
CA GLY A 52 -2.08 14.51 13.17
C GLY A 52 -2.72 15.80 13.72
N PRO A 53 -2.43 16.15 14.98
CA PRO A 53 -2.98 17.38 15.60
C PRO A 53 -2.60 18.67 14.85
N ARG A 54 -1.41 18.73 14.25
CA ARG A 54 -0.97 19.87 13.44
C ARG A 54 -1.74 19.96 12.12
N SER A 55 -2.01 18.84 11.48
CA SER A 55 -2.81 18.77 10.24
C SER A 55 -4.20 19.33 10.48
N ILE A 56 -4.87 18.92 11.57
CA ILE A 56 -6.18 19.46 11.98
C ILE A 56 -6.11 20.95 12.29
N TYR A 57 -5.05 21.40 12.96
CA TYR A 57 -4.83 22.82 13.25
C TYR A 57 -4.70 23.65 11.96
N TYR A 58 -3.89 23.15 10.99
CA TYR A 58 -3.69 23.86 9.73
C TYR A 58 -4.92 23.83 8.82
N ALA A 59 -5.70 22.74 8.81
CA ALA A 59 -6.99 22.70 8.12
C ALA A 59 -7.91 23.84 8.58
N LYS A 60 -8.08 24.00 9.89
CA LYS A 60 -8.89 25.10 10.46
C LYS A 60 -8.33 26.49 10.15
N ARG A 61 -7.02 26.62 9.99
CA ARG A 61 -6.42 27.89 9.60
C ARG A 61 -6.57 28.17 8.11
N ALA A 62 -6.50 27.14 7.29
CA ALA A 62 -6.72 27.22 5.84
C ALA A 62 -8.13 27.74 5.54
N HIS A 63 -9.15 27.21 6.20
CA HIS A 63 -10.53 27.70 6.06
C HIS A 63 -10.67 29.20 6.43
N ARG A 64 -9.94 29.69 7.45
CA ARG A 64 -9.96 31.14 7.80
C ARG A 64 -9.19 32.01 6.79
N ALA A 65 -8.39 31.40 5.94
CA ALA A 65 -7.63 32.07 4.88
C ALA A 65 -8.23 31.78 3.49
N ASP A 66 -9.44 31.21 3.44
CA ASP A 66 -10.14 30.81 2.22
C ASP A 66 -9.30 29.89 1.31
N VAL A 67 -8.43 29.05 1.92
CA VAL A 67 -7.63 28.04 1.22
C VAL A 67 -8.35 26.70 1.33
N PRO A 68 -8.74 26.08 0.19
CA PRO A 68 -9.38 24.76 0.19
C PRO A 68 -8.45 23.66 0.74
N VAL A 69 -9.05 22.71 1.46
CA VAL A 69 -8.36 21.61 2.12
C VAL A 69 -8.72 20.28 1.48
N VAL A 70 -7.72 19.57 0.99
CA VAL A 70 -7.83 18.17 0.58
C VAL A 70 -7.20 17.27 1.65
N ALA A 71 -7.83 16.14 1.98
CA ALA A 71 -7.20 15.12 2.80
C ALA A 71 -7.13 13.79 2.05
N HIS A 72 -5.92 13.24 1.95
CA HIS A 72 -5.71 11.88 1.42
C HIS A 72 -5.94 10.85 2.52
N THR A 73 -6.77 9.84 2.22
CA THR A 73 -7.28 8.92 3.24
C THR A 73 -6.42 7.65 3.32
N HIS A 74 -5.17 7.82 3.75
CA HIS A 74 -4.22 6.71 3.90
C HIS A 74 -4.55 5.74 5.03
N ASN A 75 -5.34 6.17 6.02
CA ASN A 75 -5.59 5.40 7.23
C ASN A 75 -7.07 5.34 7.57
N THR A 76 -7.52 4.14 7.89
CA THR A 76 -8.77 3.88 8.60
C THR A 76 -8.48 3.27 9.97
N ALA A 77 -9.45 3.24 10.87
CA ALA A 77 -9.25 2.58 12.18
C ALA A 77 -8.99 1.06 12.04
N ALA A 78 -9.39 0.46 10.92
CA ALA A 78 -9.15 -0.95 10.64
C ALA A 78 -7.66 -1.24 10.35
N ASP A 79 -6.94 -0.30 9.73
CA ASP A 79 -5.52 -0.45 9.38
C ASP A 79 -4.59 -0.53 10.59
N PHE A 80 -5.04 0.01 11.73
CA PHE A 80 -4.28 -0.07 12.96
C PHE A 80 -4.41 -1.42 13.66
N ARG A 81 -5.43 -2.21 13.33
CA ARG A 81 -5.60 -3.53 13.95
C ARG A 81 -4.48 -4.48 13.49
N ASP A 82 -4.01 -5.29 14.42
CA ASP A 82 -2.97 -6.31 14.19
C ASP A 82 -1.66 -5.77 13.60
N SER A 83 -1.41 -4.46 13.75
CA SER A 83 -0.20 -3.82 13.22
C SER A 83 0.94 -3.75 14.26
N PHE A 84 0.63 -3.51 15.55
CA PHE A 84 1.62 -3.42 16.64
C PHE A 84 0.97 -3.71 18.00
N VAL A 85 1.80 -3.79 19.06
CA VAL A 85 1.31 -4.04 20.42
C VAL A 85 0.32 -2.94 20.85
N PHE A 86 -0.82 -3.32 21.42
CA PHE A 86 -1.96 -2.46 21.80
C PHE A 86 -2.71 -1.78 20.65
N SER A 87 -2.38 -2.05 19.39
CA SER A 87 -3.08 -1.44 18.25
C SER A 87 -4.60 -1.68 18.28
N ASN A 88 -5.05 -2.86 18.67
CA ASN A 88 -6.47 -3.19 18.78
C ASN A 88 -7.22 -2.38 19.85
N LEU A 89 -6.52 -1.99 20.94
CA LEU A 89 -7.09 -1.12 21.96
C LEU A 89 -7.17 0.33 21.47
N LEU A 90 -6.16 0.80 20.76
CA LEU A 90 -6.07 2.14 20.21
C LEU A 90 -7.00 2.37 19.01
N ALA A 91 -7.35 1.33 18.27
CA ALA A 91 -8.24 1.43 17.11
C ALA A 91 -9.64 1.96 17.46
N ARG A 92 -10.15 1.68 18.68
CA ARG A 92 -11.48 2.15 19.11
C ARG A 92 -11.58 3.68 19.23
N PRO A 93 -10.70 4.39 19.97
CA PRO A 93 -10.72 5.86 20.04
C PRO A 93 -10.23 6.53 18.76
N LEU A 94 -9.48 5.83 17.91
CA LEU A 94 -8.94 6.37 16.67
C LEU A 94 -10.04 6.67 15.65
N ARG A 95 -11.10 5.86 15.57
CA ARG A 95 -12.18 6.07 14.61
C ARG A 95 -12.86 7.46 14.77
N PRO A 96 -13.36 7.88 15.94
CA PRO A 96 -13.95 9.20 16.10
C PRO A 96 -12.91 10.32 15.88
N TYR A 97 -11.64 10.11 16.22
CA TYR A 97 -10.58 11.07 15.94
C TYR A 97 -10.37 11.27 14.44
N LEU A 98 -10.26 10.16 13.66
CA LEU A 98 -10.12 10.22 12.20
C LEU A 98 -11.38 10.82 11.56
N ALA A 99 -12.58 10.43 12.01
CA ALA A 99 -13.83 11.01 11.54
C ALA A 99 -13.86 12.54 11.71
N TYR A 100 -13.45 13.01 12.88
CA TYR A 100 -13.35 14.45 13.14
C TYR A 100 -12.28 15.11 12.25
N GLY A 101 -11.13 14.45 12.05
CA GLY A 101 -10.04 14.97 11.23
C GLY A 101 -10.43 15.06 9.75
N TYR A 102 -11.03 14.00 9.20
CA TYR A 102 -11.51 13.99 7.82
C TYR A 102 -12.63 15.02 7.58
N ALA A 103 -13.48 15.22 8.55
CA ALA A 103 -14.53 16.25 8.48
C ALA A 103 -13.99 17.70 8.45
N GLN A 104 -12.68 17.92 8.63
CA GLN A 104 -12.03 19.22 8.43
C GLN A 104 -11.56 19.44 6.99
N ALA A 105 -11.73 18.51 6.09
CA ALA A 105 -11.39 18.67 4.68
C ALA A 105 -12.62 19.10 3.85
N ASP A 106 -12.40 19.83 2.76
CA ASP A 106 -13.41 20.17 1.78
C ASP A 106 -13.61 19.05 0.77
N HIS A 107 -12.59 18.19 0.62
CA HIS A 107 -12.61 17.03 -0.24
C HIS A 107 -11.67 15.93 0.28
N LEU A 108 -12.08 14.66 0.08
CA LEU A 108 -11.25 13.49 0.40
C LEU A 108 -10.80 12.79 -0.86
N ILE A 109 -9.55 12.37 -0.88
CA ILE A 109 -9.00 11.43 -1.87
C ILE A 109 -8.93 10.06 -1.22
N CYS A 110 -9.57 9.07 -1.83
CA CYS A 110 -9.59 7.69 -1.35
C CYS A 110 -8.81 6.80 -2.31
N PRO A 111 -7.88 5.94 -1.83
CA PRO A 111 -7.05 5.13 -2.73
C PRO A 111 -7.81 3.99 -3.42
N SER A 112 -9.01 3.66 -2.94
CA SER A 112 -9.84 2.61 -3.53
C SER A 112 -11.32 2.85 -3.23
N ASP A 113 -12.20 2.21 -4.02
CA ASP A 113 -13.65 2.17 -3.75
C ASP A 113 -13.97 1.57 -2.38
N HIS A 114 -13.20 0.59 -1.94
CA HIS A 114 -13.34 0.03 -0.60
C HIS A 114 -13.12 1.10 0.47
N THR A 115 -12.04 1.84 0.40
CA THR A 115 -11.74 2.93 1.35
C THR A 115 -12.81 4.01 1.29
N ALA A 116 -13.29 4.39 0.11
CA ALA A 116 -14.38 5.36 -0.05
C ALA A 116 -15.65 4.89 0.68
N ARG A 117 -16.06 3.62 0.51
CA ARG A 117 -17.22 3.04 1.22
C ARG A 117 -17.01 2.98 2.75
N VAL A 118 -15.82 2.64 3.21
CA VAL A 118 -15.50 2.65 4.66
C VAL A 118 -15.72 4.04 5.24
N LEU A 119 -15.30 5.08 4.51
CA LEU A 119 -15.41 6.48 4.95
C LEU A 119 -16.84 7.04 4.94
N ASP A 120 -17.80 6.40 4.27
CA ASP A 120 -19.22 6.75 4.40
C ASP A 120 -19.70 6.69 5.85
N SER A 121 -19.08 5.82 6.65
CA SER A 121 -19.37 5.69 8.07
C SER A 121 -18.60 6.66 8.99
N TYR A 122 -17.70 7.49 8.42
CA TYR A 122 -16.86 8.45 9.17
C TYR A 122 -17.37 9.87 9.06
N CYS A 123 -17.63 10.34 7.87
CA CYS A 123 -18.03 11.74 7.61
C CYS A 123 -18.73 11.88 6.26
N ASP A 124 -19.53 12.95 6.15
CA ASP A 124 -20.21 13.34 4.91
C ASP A 124 -19.41 14.44 4.19
N VAL A 125 -18.20 14.09 3.74
CA VAL A 125 -17.34 14.97 2.95
C VAL A 125 -17.28 14.44 1.53
N PRO A 126 -17.40 15.32 0.50
CA PRO A 126 -17.23 14.92 -0.90
C PRO A 126 -15.92 14.18 -1.10
N ARG A 127 -15.92 13.10 -1.89
CA ARG A 127 -14.73 12.28 -2.09
C ARG A 127 -14.61 11.79 -3.52
N THR A 128 -13.38 11.56 -3.94
CA THR A 128 -13.02 10.95 -5.22
C THR A 128 -12.07 9.78 -4.97
N VAL A 129 -12.26 8.71 -5.71
CA VAL A 129 -11.31 7.60 -5.72
C VAL A 129 -10.19 7.96 -6.66
N VAL A 130 -8.96 8.02 -6.14
CA VAL A 130 -7.72 8.20 -6.89
C VAL A 130 -6.72 7.23 -6.32
N SER A 131 -6.24 6.30 -7.14
CA SER A 131 -5.24 5.31 -6.74
C SER A 131 -3.97 5.98 -6.21
N ASN A 132 -3.28 5.34 -5.26
CA ASN A 132 -1.93 5.74 -4.86
C ASN A 132 -0.92 5.56 -6.01
N GLY A 133 -1.27 4.70 -6.97
CA GLY A 133 -0.45 4.37 -8.12
C GLY A 133 0.85 3.64 -7.78
N PHE A 134 1.59 3.31 -8.82
CA PHE A 134 2.97 2.82 -8.70
C PHE A 134 3.84 3.52 -9.73
N ASP A 135 5.12 3.68 -9.39
CA ASP A 135 6.15 4.26 -10.27
C ASP A 135 6.83 3.12 -11.02
N SER A 136 6.54 3.00 -12.32
CA SER A 136 7.13 1.96 -13.18
C SER A 136 8.66 2.06 -13.23
N ALA A 137 9.25 3.25 -13.09
CA ALA A 137 10.70 3.42 -13.09
C ALA A 137 11.40 2.70 -11.91
N LYS A 138 10.69 2.48 -10.80
CA LYS A 138 11.23 1.71 -9.66
C LYS A 138 11.26 0.20 -9.92
N LEU A 139 10.58 -0.25 -10.95
CA LEU A 139 10.51 -1.65 -11.37
C LEU A 139 11.47 -1.94 -12.53
N ASP A 140 12.17 -0.93 -13.04
CA ASP A 140 13.13 -1.11 -14.13
C ASP A 140 14.19 -2.15 -13.77
N GLY A 141 14.40 -3.11 -14.68
CA GLY A 141 15.31 -4.23 -14.47
C GLY A 141 14.67 -5.46 -13.79
N HIS A 142 13.37 -5.46 -13.47
CA HIS A 142 12.69 -6.64 -12.91
C HIS A 142 12.74 -7.87 -13.81
N ASP A 143 12.96 -7.70 -15.11
CA ASP A 143 13.11 -8.74 -16.13
C ASP A 143 14.58 -9.04 -16.48
N ASP A 144 15.55 -8.41 -15.79
CA ASP A 144 16.98 -8.65 -15.98
C ASP A 144 17.40 -10.01 -15.36
N PRO A 145 17.87 -10.98 -16.19
CA PRO A 145 18.30 -12.27 -15.69
C PRO A 145 19.48 -12.22 -14.71
N ASP A 146 20.37 -11.22 -14.85
CA ASP A 146 21.53 -11.07 -13.97
C ASP A 146 21.10 -10.52 -12.60
N LEU A 147 20.14 -9.59 -12.57
CA LEU A 147 19.53 -9.11 -11.32
C LEU A 147 18.78 -10.24 -10.62
N ARG A 148 17.99 -11.03 -11.37
CA ARG A 148 17.32 -12.24 -10.86
C ARG A 148 18.32 -13.20 -10.22
N ALA A 149 19.37 -13.59 -10.96
CA ALA A 149 20.38 -14.51 -10.47
C ALA A 149 21.07 -13.99 -9.20
N THR A 150 21.36 -12.69 -9.16
CA THR A 150 21.97 -12.03 -8.00
C THR A 150 21.09 -12.13 -6.76
N TYR A 151 19.77 -11.92 -6.89
CA TYR A 151 18.84 -11.97 -5.76
C TYR A 151 18.55 -13.40 -5.30
N LEU A 152 18.45 -14.36 -6.22
CA LEU A 152 18.31 -15.76 -5.89
C LEU A 152 19.52 -16.27 -5.10
N ASP A 153 20.75 -16.00 -5.58
CA ASP A 153 21.98 -16.39 -4.88
C ASP A 153 22.12 -15.71 -3.52
N ARG A 154 21.86 -14.39 -3.46
CA ARG A 154 21.94 -13.60 -2.21
C ARG A 154 21.06 -14.14 -1.10
N HIS A 155 19.90 -14.67 -1.43
CA HIS A 155 18.89 -15.07 -0.47
C HIS A 155 18.73 -16.60 -0.40
N ASP A 156 19.57 -17.37 -1.08
CA ASP A 156 19.55 -18.84 -1.14
C ASP A 156 18.16 -19.37 -1.54
N LEU A 157 17.69 -18.93 -2.71
CA LEU A 157 16.35 -19.24 -3.23
C LEU A 157 16.43 -20.07 -4.50
N ASP A 158 15.65 -21.15 -4.57
CA ASP A 158 15.52 -22.04 -5.72
C ASP A 158 14.17 -21.79 -6.45
N PRO A 159 14.18 -21.38 -7.73
CA PRO A 159 12.94 -21.17 -8.48
C PRO A 159 12.14 -22.48 -8.72
N PRO A 160 10.81 -22.41 -8.77
CA PRO A 160 9.99 -21.20 -8.68
C PRO A 160 9.79 -20.69 -7.26
N VAL A 161 9.90 -19.37 -7.07
CA VAL A 161 9.81 -18.69 -5.76
C VAL A 161 8.44 -18.04 -5.58
N VAL A 162 7.78 -18.38 -4.47
CA VAL A 162 6.59 -17.67 -3.98
C VAL A 162 7.05 -16.49 -3.14
N PHE A 163 6.64 -15.27 -3.47
CA PHE A 163 7.18 -14.10 -2.80
C PHE A 163 6.13 -13.08 -2.36
N MET A 164 6.53 -12.23 -1.42
CA MET A 164 5.78 -11.09 -0.94
C MET A 164 6.71 -9.90 -0.70
N VAL A 165 6.21 -8.68 -0.96
CA VAL A 165 6.93 -7.43 -0.69
C VAL A 165 6.16 -6.60 0.34
N GLY A 166 6.86 -6.05 1.34
CA GLY A 166 6.29 -5.15 2.33
C GLY A 166 6.66 -5.47 3.78
N HIS A 167 6.16 -4.68 4.72
CA HIS A 167 6.43 -4.86 6.14
C HIS A 167 6.00 -6.24 6.65
N VAL A 168 6.87 -6.90 7.42
CA VAL A 168 6.57 -8.18 8.08
C VAL A 168 5.75 -7.92 9.34
N ILE A 169 4.42 -7.99 9.21
CA ILE A 169 3.44 -7.78 10.29
C ILE A 169 2.25 -8.73 10.16
N GLU A 170 1.53 -8.96 11.25
CA GLU A 170 0.41 -9.89 11.29
C GLU A 170 -0.75 -9.49 10.37
N ARG A 171 -1.03 -8.18 10.26
CA ARG A 171 -2.06 -7.65 9.35
C ARG A 171 -1.81 -8.03 7.89
N LYS A 172 -0.55 -8.10 7.47
CA LYS A 172 -0.15 -8.52 6.11
C LYS A 172 -0.26 -10.04 5.89
N GLY A 173 -0.80 -10.79 6.86
CA GLY A 173 -1.06 -12.21 6.71
C GLY A 173 0.10 -13.12 7.06
N LEU A 174 1.05 -12.66 7.89
CA LEU A 174 2.26 -13.41 8.27
C LEU A 174 1.96 -14.86 8.70
N ALA A 175 0.94 -15.07 9.53
CA ALA A 175 0.58 -16.42 9.97
C ALA A 175 0.15 -17.33 8.81
N ALA A 176 -0.63 -16.79 7.85
CA ALA A 176 -1.04 -17.53 6.66
C ALA A 176 0.17 -17.82 5.74
N PHE A 177 1.05 -16.83 5.53
CA PHE A 177 2.26 -17.00 4.72
C PHE A 177 3.15 -18.13 5.25
N VAL A 178 3.49 -18.08 6.55
CA VAL A 178 4.32 -19.09 7.21
C VAL A 178 3.66 -20.48 7.21
N GLU A 179 2.34 -20.55 7.44
CA GLU A 179 1.63 -21.83 7.44
C GLU A 179 1.50 -22.42 6.04
N THR A 180 1.30 -21.59 5.02
CA THR A 180 1.31 -22.03 3.61
C THR A 180 2.69 -22.57 3.22
N ALA A 181 3.78 -21.87 3.55
CA ALA A 181 5.14 -22.33 3.33
C ALA A 181 5.41 -23.69 4.01
N ARG A 182 4.91 -23.89 5.25
CA ARG A 182 5.05 -25.15 5.98
C ARG A 182 4.37 -26.33 5.27
N ARG A 183 3.28 -26.08 4.54
CA ARG A 183 2.53 -27.10 3.79
C ARG A 183 3.06 -27.34 2.38
N MET A 184 4.01 -26.53 1.94
CA MET A 184 4.66 -26.61 0.64
C MET A 184 6.19 -26.66 0.82
N PRO A 185 6.73 -27.69 1.50
CA PRO A 185 8.14 -27.74 1.88
C PRO A 185 9.09 -27.85 0.66
N GLU A 186 8.55 -28.14 -0.51
CA GLU A 186 9.27 -28.26 -1.80
C GLU A 186 9.41 -26.91 -2.53
N THR A 187 8.82 -25.85 -2.03
CA THR A 187 8.77 -24.54 -2.69
C THR A 187 9.38 -23.48 -1.78
N ASP A 188 10.21 -22.60 -2.31
CA ASP A 188 10.77 -21.49 -1.57
C ASP A 188 9.80 -20.31 -1.48
N PHE A 189 9.70 -19.79 -0.26
CA PHE A 189 8.91 -18.62 0.08
C PHE A 189 9.82 -17.48 0.55
N ALA A 190 9.78 -16.34 -0.13
CA ALA A 190 10.58 -15.17 0.20
C ALA A 190 9.70 -13.97 0.60
N TRP A 191 9.93 -13.41 1.77
CA TRP A 191 9.30 -12.17 2.19
C TRP A 191 10.31 -11.03 2.18
N PHE A 192 10.23 -10.17 1.17
CA PHE A 192 11.08 -9.00 1.01
C PHE A 192 10.53 -7.83 1.82
N GLY A 193 11.16 -7.54 2.94
CA GLY A 193 10.76 -6.46 3.82
C GLY A 193 11.22 -6.67 5.25
N TYR A 194 11.30 -5.59 6.00
CA TYR A 194 11.76 -5.68 7.37
C TYR A 194 10.64 -5.90 8.39
N LEU A 195 11.02 -6.46 9.52
CA LEU A 195 10.15 -6.58 10.69
C LEU A 195 9.78 -5.20 11.20
N ASN A 196 8.51 -4.84 11.12
CA ASN A 196 8.01 -3.54 11.56
C ASN A 196 7.38 -3.62 12.97
N PRO A 197 7.60 -2.62 13.84
CA PRO A 197 8.57 -1.53 13.73
C PRO A 197 10.02 -2.05 13.74
N GLY A 198 10.86 -1.45 12.90
CA GLY A 198 12.24 -1.87 12.67
C GLY A 198 13.27 -1.00 13.39
N GLY A 199 14.30 -1.58 13.98
CA GLY A 199 15.57 -0.95 14.23
C GLY A 199 15.84 -0.35 15.62
N GLY A 200 14.94 0.37 16.26
CA GLY A 200 15.18 1.03 17.56
C GLY A 200 14.82 0.17 18.77
N THR A 201 15.32 0.57 19.97
CA THR A 201 14.95 -0.10 21.23
C THR A 201 13.46 0.02 21.53
N VAL A 202 12.88 1.17 21.25
CA VAL A 202 11.43 1.44 21.39
C VAL A 202 10.65 0.59 20.38
N ASP A 203 11.12 0.50 19.14
CA ASP A 203 10.51 -0.30 18.09
C ASP A 203 10.43 -1.78 18.45
N ARG A 204 11.49 -2.32 19.08
CA ARG A 204 11.49 -3.71 19.57
C ARG A 204 10.43 -3.95 20.65
N LEU A 205 10.15 -2.96 21.51
CA LEU A 205 9.10 -3.04 22.52
C LEU A 205 7.70 -2.96 21.93
N LEU A 206 7.53 -2.24 20.82
CA LEU A 206 6.25 -2.10 20.10
C LEU A 206 5.97 -3.27 19.15
N ARG A 207 7.00 -4.07 18.81
CA ARG A 207 6.84 -5.25 17.95
C ARG A 207 6.01 -6.33 18.63
N SER A 208 5.04 -6.86 17.90
CA SER A 208 4.22 -7.98 18.38
C SER A 208 5.09 -9.19 18.70
N ARG A 209 4.87 -9.78 19.89
CA ARG A 209 5.52 -11.04 20.28
C ARG A 209 5.14 -12.18 19.35
N THR A 210 3.91 -12.16 18.82
CA THR A 210 3.41 -13.13 17.84
C THR A 210 4.19 -13.02 16.53
N THR A 211 4.40 -11.82 16.00
CA THR A 211 5.23 -11.59 14.79
C THR A 211 6.63 -12.16 14.97
N THR A 212 7.30 -11.82 16.09
CA THR A 212 8.65 -12.31 16.37
C THR A 212 8.70 -13.84 16.49
N LYS A 213 7.68 -14.44 17.12
CA LYS A 213 7.57 -15.89 17.26
C LYS A 213 7.37 -16.58 15.91
N LEU A 214 6.44 -16.08 15.09
CA LEU A 214 6.15 -16.65 13.77
C LEU A 214 7.37 -16.65 12.85
N VAL A 215 8.13 -15.54 12.84
CA VAL A 215 9.37 -15.45 12.04
C VAL A 215 10.42 -16.42 12.56
N ARG A 216 10.63 -16.52 13.88
CA ARG A 216 11.61 -17.44 14.45
C ARG A 216 11.26 -18.92 14.23
N GLU A 217 9.98 -19.26 14.21
CA GLU A 217 9.46 -20.62 14.10
C GLU A 217 8.98 -20.93 12.67
N SER A 218 9.36 -20.10 11.68
CA SER A 218 9.08 -20.36 10.27
C SER A 218 9.81 -21.62 9.78
N PRO A 219 9.25 -22.33 8.78
CA PRO A 219 9.92 -23.48 8.18
C PRO A 219 11.18 -23.04 7.41
N PRO A 220 12.11 -23.97 7.14
CA PRO A 220 13.39 -23.64 6.50
C PRO A 220 13.26 -23.08 5.08
N ASN A 221 12.19 -23.41 4.35
CA ASN A 221 11.86 -22.88 3.03
C ASN A 221 11.17 -21.51 3.06
N CYS A 222 11.21 -20.79 4.19
CA CYS A 222 10.58 -19.47 4.33
C CYS A 222 11.65 -18.45 4.75
N THR A 223 12.09 -17.64 3.79
CA THR A 223 13.15 -16.63 3.97
C THR A 223 12.57 -15.25 4.20
N PHE A 224 13.02 -14.58 5.26
CA PHE A 224 12.73 -13.16 5.55
C PHE A 224 14.00 -12.35 5.24
N THR A 225 14.01 -11.65 4.12
CA THR A 225 15.22 -11.00 3.58
C THR A 225 15.64 -9.74 4.34
N GLY A 226 14.72 -9.13 5.09
CA GLY A 226 14.89 -7.76 5.58
C GLY A 226 14.58 -6.73 4.48
N TYR A 227 14.96 -5.47 4.74
CA TYR A 227 14.78 -4.38 3.78
C TYR A 227 15.68 -4.60 2.55
N VAL A 228 15.14 -4.33 1.38
CA VAL A 228 15.87 -4.32 0.11
C VAL A 228 15.84 -2.92 -0.48
N ASP A 229 17.01 -2.41 -0.86
CA ASP A 229 17.14 -1.05 -1.40
C ASP A 229 16.60 -0.96 -2.84
N GLU A 230 16.74 -2.03 -3.61
CA GLU A 230 16.31 -2.16 -5.00
C GLU A 230 15.13 -3.12 -5.08
N VAL A 231 13.92 -2.55 -5.12
CA VAL A 231 12.69 -3.35 -5.12
C VAL A 231 12.55 -4.18 -6.40
N ALA A 232 13.06 -3.70 -7.53
CA ALA A 232 13.08 -4.44 -8.80
C ALA A 232 13.69 -5.84 -8.65
N GLY A 233 14.76 -5.97 -7.83
CA GLY A 233 15.39 -7.28 -7.58
C GLY A 233 14.51 -8.25 -6.80
N ALA A 234 13.65 -7.76 -5.90
CA ALA A 234 12.66 -8.60 -5.21
C ALA A 234 11.61 -9.16 -6.21
N PHE A 235 11.16 -8.31 -7.14
CA PHE A 235 10.24 -8.73 -8.20
C PHE A 235 10.92 -9.62 -9.24
N ALA A 236 12.19 -9.38 -9.56
CA ALA A 236 12.97 -10.25 -10.46
C ALA A 236 13.14 -11.67 -9.89
N ALA A 237 13.34 -11.81 -8.59
CA ALA A 237 13.53 -13.11 -7.93
C ALA A 237 12.24 -13.93 -7.82
N GLY A 238 11.07 -13.29 -7.77
CA GLY A 238 9.79 -13.95 -7.51
C GLY A 238 9.07 -14.46 -8.76
N ASP A 239 8.38 -15.57 -8.64
CA ASP A 239 7.60 -16.20 -9.73
C ASP A 239 6.08 -16.11 -9.51
N VAL A 240 5.62 -16.13 -8.25
CA VAL A 240 4.20 -16.00 -7.88
C VAL A 240 4.09 -15.05 -6.69
N PHE A 241 3.36 -13.96 -6.86
CA PHE A 241 3.15 -13.01 -5.78
C PHE A 241 2.06 -13.49 -4.82
N PHE A 242 2.43 -13.76 -3.57
CA PHE A 242 1.50 -14.25 -2.56
C PHE A 242 1.16 -13.17 -1.53
N PHE A 243 -0.07 -12.68 -1.55
CA PHE A 243 -0.51 -11.53 -0.77
C PHE A 243 -1.70 -11.89 0.17
N PRO A 244 -1.45 -12.69 1.24
CA PRO A 244 -2.49 -13.17 2.16
C PRO A 244 -2.94 -12.12 3.17
N THR A 245 -2.79 -10.83 2.86
CA THR A 245 -3.12 -9.72 3.75
C THR A 245 -4.56 -9.77 4.25
N LYS A 246 -4.79 -9.37 5.51
CA LYS A 246 -6.11 -9.38 6.14
C LYS A 246 -6.89 -8.10 5.89
N ASN A 247 -6.20 -7.00 5.65
CA ASN A 247 -6.77 -5.69 5.41
C ASN A 247 -5.79 -4.80 4.65
N GLU A 248 -6.30 -4.08 3.64
CA GLU A 248 -5.59 -3.08 2.84
C GLU A 248 -6.51 -1.92 2.52
N ASN A 249 -5.91 -0.76 2.27
CA ASN A 249 -6.64 0.36 1.67
C ASN A 249 -6.65 0.25 0.13
N GLU A 250 -5.58 -0.27 -0.46
CA GLU A 250 -5.44 -0.53 -1.89
C GLU A 250 -4.54 -1.74 -2.16
N GLY A 251 -3.29 -1.71 -1.70
CA GLY A 251 -2.33 -2.77 -1.90
C GLY A 251 -1.28 -2.43 -2.95
N MET A 252 -0.49 -1.36 -2.75
CA MET A 252 0.51 -0.88 -3.71
C MET A 252 1.47 -1.99 -4.16
N ALA A 253 1.99 -2.82 -3.25
CA ALA A 253 2.86 -3.95 -3.61
C ALA A 253 2.18 -4.98 -4.53
N LEU A 254 0.85 -5.09 -4.49
CA LEU A 254 0.09 -5.89 -5.44
C LEU A 254 0.09 -5.26 -6.83
N LEU A 255 -0.11 -3.94 -6.93
CA LEU A 255 -0.06 -3.23 -8.20
C LEU A 255 1.32 -3.33 -8.85
N GLU A 256 2.39 -3.18 -8.04
CA GLU A 256 3.77 -3.37 -8.47
C GLU A 256 4.03 -4.80 -8.95
N ALA A 257 3.58 -5.83 -8.21
CA ALA A 257 3.71 -7.22 -8.62
C ALA A 257 2.95 -7.53 -9.93
N MET A 258 1.74 -7.01 -10.07
CA MET A 258 0.97 -7.14 -11.31
C MET A 258 1.71 -6.48 -12.47
N ALA A 259 2.27 -5.30 -12.28
CA ALA A 259 3.02 -4.55 -13.30
C ALA A 259 4.26 -5.31 -13.80
N THR A 260 4.92 -6.09 -12.94
CA THR A 260 6.04 -6.96 -13.34
C THR A 260 5.61 -8.28 -13.99
N GLY A 261 4.31 -8.53 -14.13
CA GLY A 261 3.77 -9.76 -14.67
C GLY A 261 3.80 -10.94 -13.70
N ALA A 262 4.07 -10.72 -12.41
CA ALA A 262 3.97 -11.75 -11.39
C ALA A 262 2.49 -12.05 -11.08
N PRO A 263 2.00 -13.28 -11.33
CA PRO A 263 0.60 -13.62 -11.09
C PRO A 263 0.30 -13.59 -9.60
N PRO A 264 -0.74 -12.84 -9.16
CA PRO A 264 -1.04 -12.71 -7.75
C PRO A 264 -1.98 -13.80 -7.23
N VAL A 265 -1.64 -14.34 -6.06
CA VAL A 265 -2.55 -15.11 -5.19
C VAL A 265 -2.86 -14.24 -3.98
N VAL A 266 -4.10 -13.81 -3.82
CA VAL A 266 -4.52 -12.85 -2.81
C VAL A 266 -5.57 -13.43 -1.86
N ARG A 267 -5.71 -12.81 -0.68
CA ARG A 267 -6.86 -13.10 0.17
C ARG A 267 -8.12 -12.50 -0.45
N ASP A 268 -9.22 -13.28 -0.44
CA ASP A 268 -10.55 -12.82 -0.83
C ASP A 268 -11.08 -11.83 0.22
N ILE A 269 -10.80 -10.54 0.01
CA ILE A 269 -11.25 -9.41 0.83
C ILE A 269 -11.88 -8.32 -0.05
N GLU A 270 -12.73 -7.51 0.54
CA GLU A 270 -13.46 -6.42 -0.14
C GLU A 270 -12.56 -5.45 -0.92
N THR A 271 -11.35 -5.19 -0.42
CA THR A 271 -10.38 -4.31 -1.10
C THR A 271 -9.98 -4.84 -2.47
N PHE A 272 -9.97 -6.16 -2.64
CA PHE A 272 -9.57 -6.84 -3.89
C PHE A 272 -10.78 -7.33 -4.70
N ALA A 273 -11.98 -6.77 -4.47
CA ALA A 273 -13.18 -7.13 -5.22
C ALA A 273 -13.08 -6.78 -6.71
N TRP A 274 -12.22 -5.82 -7.06
CA TRP A 274 -11.98 -5.38 -8.44
C TRP A 274 -11.14 -6.35 -9.28
N LEU A 275 -10.40 -7.26 -8.66
CA LEU A 275 -9.66 -8.29 -9.38
C LEU A 275 -10.61 -9.37 -9.90
N ASP A 276 -10.36 -9.85 -11.11
CA ASP A 276 -11.13 -10.93 -11.73
C ASP A 276 -10.52 -12.29 -11.37
N GLU A 277 -11.32 -13.11 -10.63
CA GLU A 277 -10.92 -14.45 -10.19
C GLU A 277 -10.60 -15.36 -11.38
N GLY A 278 -9.41 -15.94 -11.38
CA GLY A 278 -8.92 -16.84 -12.43
C GLY A 278 -8.40 -16.14 -13.69
N GLU A 279 -8.55 -14.83 -13.81
CA GLU A 279 -8.05 -14.02 -14.93
C GLU A 279 -6.89 -13.12 -14.51
N THR A 280 -7.11 -12.20 -13.55
CA THR A 280 -6.07 -11.27 -13.09
C THR A 280 -5.47 -11.63 -11.73
N ALA A 281 -6.13 -12.50 -10.96
CA ALA A 281 -5.66 -13.04 -9.69
C ALA A 281 -6.31 -14.37 -9.37
N LEU A 282 -5.70 -15.14 -8.45
CA LEU A 282 -6.38 -16.21 -7.73
C LEU A 282 -6.70 -15.74 -6.31
N LYS A 283 -7.94 -15.95 -5.85
CA LYS A 283 -8.42 -15.53 -4.54
C LYS A 283 -8.69 -16.72 -3.63
N ALA A 284 -8.25 -16.65 -2.38
CA ALA A 284 -8.52 -17.67 -1.40
C ALA A 284 -8.82 -17.06 -0.02
N ARG A 285 -9.53 -17.78 0.84
CA ARG A 285 -9.95 -17.29 2.18
C ARG A 285 -9.10 -17.83 3.31
N ASP A 286 -8.51 -18.99 3.12
CA ASP A 286 -7.77 -19.74 4.12
C ASP A 286 -6.52 -20.39 3.53
N VAL A 287 -5.77 -21.08 4.39
CA VAL A 287 -4.49 -21.71 4.01
C VAL A 287 -4.69 -22.85 3.02
N ASP A 288 -5.77 -23.61 3.12
CA ASP A 288 -6.06 -24.72 2.18
C ASP A 288 -6.22 -24.15 0.77
N GLY A 289 -7.06 -23.12 0.62
CA GLY A 289 -7.26 -22.44 -0.66
C GLY A 289 -5.99 -21.75 -1.19
N PHE A 290 -5.14 -21.19 -0.32
CA PHE A 290 -3.84 -20.62 -0.75
C PHE A 290 -2.90 -21.70 -1.31
N VAL A 291 -2.79 -22.85 -0.63
CA VAL A 291 -1.99 -23.99 -1.12
C VAL A 291 -2.48 -24.46 -2.48
N ASP A 292 -3.78 -24.63 -2.65
CA ASP A 292 -4.37 -25.07 -3.92
C ASP A 292 -4.13 -24.07 -5.04
N ALA A 293 -4.34 -22.76 -4.77
CA ALA A 293 -4.09 -21.69 -5.73
C ALA A 293 -2.61 -21.61 -6.15
N LEU A 294 -1.68 -21.64 -5.18
CA LEU A 294 -0.25 -21.60 -5.46
C LEU A 294 0.21 -22.82 -6.27
N ARG A 295 -0.18 -24.03 -5.87
CA ARG A 295 0.15 -25.25 -6.64
C ARG A 295 -0.35 -25.18 -8.06
N SER A 296 -1.58 -24.69 -8.27
CA SER A 296 -2.16 -24.56 -9.61
C SER A 296 -1.36 -23.65 -10.56
N LEU A 297 -0.62 -22.66 -10.01
CA LEU A 297 0.26 -21.78 -10.78
C LEU A 297 1.68 -22.33 -10.89
N LEU A 298 2.17 -23.01 -9.85
CA LEU A 298 3.53 -23.57 -9.84
C LEU A 298 3.64 -24.78 -10.78
N ASP A 299 2.59 -25.62 -10.83
CA ASP A 299 2.53 -26.83 -11.66
C ASP A 299 2.22 -26.53 -13.14
N ASP A 300 1.68 -25.33 -13.47
CA ASP A 300 1.28 -24.94 -14.82
C ASP A 300 1.92 -23.60 -15.22
N ALA A 301 3.05 -23.66 -15.90
CA ALA A 301 3.81 -22.50 -16.37
C ALA A 301 3.03 -21.65 -17.39
N GLU A 302 2.18 -22.27 -18.22
CA GLU A 302 1.38 -21.55 -19.21
C GLU A 302 0.27 -20.74 -18.52
N ARG A 303 -0.44 -21.36 -17.59
CA ARG A 303 -1.43 -20.67 -16.73
C ARG A 303 -0.80 -19.53 -15.94
N ARG A 304 0.36 -19.79 -15.32
CA ARG A 304 1.11 -18.78 -14.57
C ARG A 304 1.45 -17.58 -15.45
N ALA A 305 2.00 -17.81 -16.64
CA ALA A 305 2.34 -16.73 -17.56
C ALA A 305 1.10 -16.01 -18.13
N SER A 306 0.00 -16.73 -18.37
CA SER A 306 -1.25 -16.13 -18.87
C SER A 306 -1.86 -15.18 -17.85
N LEU A 307 -1.97 -15.63 -16.59
CA LEU A 307 -2.52 -14.82 -15.50
C LEU A 307 -1.61 -13.62 -15.21
N GLY A 308 -0.29 -13.79 -15.23
CA GLY A 308 0.66 -12.68 -15.05
C GLY A 308 0.51 -11.61 -16.14
N ARG A 309 0.36 -12.00 -17.41
CA ARG A 309 0.12 -11.02 -18.50
C ARG A 309 -1.20 -10.28 -18.34
N ALA A 310 -2.27 -10.95 -17.93
CA ALA A 310 -3.56 -10.31 -17.70
C ALA A 310 -3.48 -9.34 -16.51
N ALA A 311 -2.82 -9.74 -15.42
CA ALA A 311 -2.56 -8.88 -14.27
C ALA A 311 -1.75 -7.63 -14.66
N ALA A 312 -0.70 -7.78 -15.48
CA ALA A 312 0.10 -6.65 -15.96
C ALA A 312 -0.71 -5.69 -16.83
N ALA A 313 -1.57 -6.20 -17.70
CA ALA A 313 -2.46 -5.36 -18.52
C ALA A 313 -3.43 -4.56 -17.65
N GLU A 314 -4.01 -5.17 -16.62
CA GLU A 314 -4.92 -4.51 -15.67
C GLU A 314 -4.21 -3.42 -14.86
N SER A 315 -2.96 -3.68 -14.42
CA SER A 315 -2.20 -2.73 -13.60
C SER A 315 -1.83 -1.44 -14.33
N ALA A 316 -1.85 -1.41 -15.66
CA ALA A 316 -1.47 -0.23 -16.45
C ALA A 316 -2.34 1.01 -16.14
N ALA A 317 -3.59 0.82 -15.70
CA ALA A 317 -4.46 1.90 -15.26
C ALA A 317 -4.01 2.57 -13.94
N TYR A 318 -3.11 1.93 -13.20
CA TYR A 318 -2.62 2.37 -11.90
C TYR A 318 -1.19 2.92 -11.94
N GLU A 319 -0.57 2.99 -13.12
CA GLU A 319 0.73 3.64 -13.31
C GLU A 319 0.59 5.16 -13.08
N LEU A 320 1.63 5.83 -12.53
CA LEU A 320 1.56 7.24 -12.13
C LEU A 320 1.13 8.18 -13.25
N GLY A 321 1.50 7.90 -14.50
CA GLY A 321 1.06 8.69 -15.66
C GLY A 321 -0.45 8.66 -15.88
N ALA A 322 -1.09 7.51 -15.63
CA ALA A 322 -2.54 7.37 -15.72
C ALA A 322 -3.25 8.02 -14.51
N VAL A 323 -2.75 7.77 -13.31
CA VAL A 323 -3.32 8.31 -12.05
C VAL A 323 -3.22 9.83 -11.95
N ALA A 324 -2.21 10.42 -12.61
CA ALA A 324 -1.97 11.86 -12.57
C ALA A 324 -3.18 12.70 -12.99
N ALA A 325 -3.92 12.25 -14.00
CA ALA A 325 -5.09 12.99 -14.49
C ALA A 325 -6.19 13.11 -13.43
N ASP A 326 -6.44 12.02 -12.70
CA ASP A 326 -7.46 11.97 -11.64
C ASP A 326 -7.09 12.85 -10.45
N LEU A 327 -5.81 12.81 -10.01
CA LEU A 327 -5.32 13.68 -8.94
C LEU A 327 -5.46 15.16 -9.30
N LEU A 328 -5.08 15.53 -10.52
CA LEU A 328 -5.19 16.92 -10.99
C LEU A 328 -6.63 17.39 -11.12
N ALA A 329 -7.52 16.52 -11.60
CA ALA A 329 -8.94 16.84 -11.68
C ALA A 329 -9.55 17.18 -10.31
N VAL A 330 -9.09 16.54 -9.24
CA VAL A 330 -9.51 16.90 -7.87
C VAL A 330 -9.04 18.32 -7.52
N TYR A 331 -7.79 18.67 -7.82
CA TYR A 331 -7.25 19.99 -7.51
C TYR A 331 -7.96 21.08 -8.32
N ASP A 332 -8.14 20.89 -9.63
CA ASP A 332 -8.83 21.84 -10.50
C ASP A 332 -10.29 22.04 -10.05
N GLY A 333 -10.99 20.94 -9.73
CA GLY A 333 -12.37 21.02 -9.26
C GLY A 333 -12.53 21.74 -7.92
N LEU A 334 -11.48 21.82 -7.10
CA LEU A 334 -11.52 22.61 -5.86
C LEU A 334 -11.28 24.09 -6.08
N LEU A 335 -10.43 24.44 -7.04
CA LEU A 335 -10.15 25.83 -7.41
C LEU A 335 -11.31 26.49 -8.17
N ASP A 336 -12.08 25.70 -8.92
CA ASP A 336 -13.24 26.18 -9.66
C ASP A 336 -14.51 26.36 -8.79
N ARG A 337 -14.50 25.92 -7.53
CA ARG A 337 -15.65 26.09 -6.61
C ARG A 337 -15.74 27.54 -6.14
N PRO A 338 -16.92 28.19 -6.22
CA PRO A 338 -17.10 29.47 -5.56
C PRO A 338 -16.97 29.28 -4.04
N VAL A 339 -16.17 30.13 -3.41
CA VAL A 339 -16.02 30.17 -1.95
C VAL A 339 -17.40 30.33 -1.31
N VAL A 340 -17.86 29.30 -0.59
CA VAL A 340 -19.12 29.36 0.15
C VAL A 340 -18.83 30.07 1.47
N PRO A 341 -19.43 31.24 1.75
CA PRO A 341 -19.22 31.92 3.04
C PRO A 341 -19.69 31.05 4.20
N GLU A 342 -18.96 31.12 5.31
CA GLU A 342 -19.24 30.38 6.56
C GLU A 342 -20.72 30.43 6.95
N ARG A 343 -21.26 29.25 7.33
CA ARG A 343 -22.52 29.15 8.09
C ARG A 343 -22.29 29.26 9.59
#